data_6787a5cb98c2df003569470f4c08a6fa
#
_entry.id   6787a5cb98c2df003569470f4c08a6fa
#
_cell.length_a   1.000
_cell.length_b   1.000
_cell.length_c   1.000
_cell.angle_alpha   90.00
_cell.angle_beta   90.00
_cell.angle_gamma   90.00
#
_symmetry.space_group_name_H-M   'P 1'
#
loop_
_entity.id
_entity.type
_entity.pdbx_description
1 polymer ?
#
loop_
_entity_poly.entity_id
_entity_poly.type
_entity_poly.pdbx_seq_one_letter_code
_entity_poly.pdbx_strand_id
1 'polypeptide(L)'
;MSEEKYEGLLPRFLKYVKTETRSNPDSKTIPSDPKETAFLNELKAELISLGLSDVHINPQSSYLVATIPSNIDKDVPTVGFIAHIDTADFNAHNVNPQIVEDYDGESDIKLDKDGQYVLTTTEFPSLKKYQGNTLITTDGSTLLGADDKSGVAEIVTMAAYLMAHPEIKHGAIKIGLGPDEEIGTGADHFDVKDFR
;
A
#
# COMPACT_ATOMS: atom_id res chain seq x y z
N MET A 1 -24.83 1.21 -3.05
CA MET A 1 -23.42 1.33 -2.57
C MET A 1 -23.45 0.97 -1.10
N SER A 2 -22.79 -0.12 -0.69
CA SER A 2 -22.53 -0.35 0.73
C SER A 2 -21.73 0.83 1.26
N GLU A 3 -22.10 1.39 2.42
CA GLU A 3 -21.28 2.41 3.09
C GLU A 3 -19.85 1.87 3.20
N GLU A 4 -18.86 2.65 2.72
CA GLU A 4 -17.46 2.29 2.83
C GLU A 4 -17.13 2.14 4.32
N LYS A 5 -16.84 0.92 4.75
CA LYS A 5 -16.61 0.60 6.18
C LYS A 5 -15.41 1.36 6.75
N TYR A 6 -14.45 1.70 5.90
CA TYR A 6 -13.25 2.45 6.25
C TYR A 6 -13.08 3.59 5.26
N GLU A 7 -13.59 4.75 5.64
CA GLU A 7 -13.51 5.97 4.84
C GLU A 7 -12.06 6.26 4.43
N GLY A 8 -11.85 6.50 3.15
CA GLY A 8 -10.56 6.82 2.58
C GLY A 8 -9.69 5.63 2.15
N LEU A 9 -10.06 4.36 2.41
CA LEU A 9 -9.26 3.21 1.99
C LEU A 9 -9.21 3.09 0.46
N LEU A 10 -10.37 3.00 -0.18
CA LEU A 10 -10.46 2.87 -1.63
C LEU A 10 -9.84 4.07 -2.37
N PRO A 11 -10.14 5.32 -2.02
CA PRO A 11 -9.48 6.47 -2.64
C PRO A 11 -7.96 6.48 -2.50
N ARG A 12 -7.41 6.09 -1.32
CA ARG A 12 -5.97 5.95 -1.12
C ARG A 12 -5.39 4.88 -2.03
N PHE A 13 -5.96 3.68 -2.00
CA PHE A 13 -5.49 2.59 -2.84
C PHE A 13 -5.46 2.99 -4.32
N LEU A 14 -6.57 3.55 -4.84
CA LEU A 14 -6.66 4.00 -6.24
C LEU A 14 -5.67 5.12 -6.58
N LYS A 15 -5.34 5.99 -5.62
CA LYS A 15 -4.29 7.00 -5.78
C LYS A 15 -2.91 6.34 -5.83
N TYR A 16 -2.61 5.46 -4.87
CA TYR A 16 -1.28 4.88 -4.71
C TYR A 16 -0.90 3.95 -5.87
N VAL A 17 -1.82 3.13 -6.37
CA VAL A 17 -1.53 2.25 -7.52
C VAL A 17 -1.25 3.03 -8.81
N LYS A 18 -1.74 4.26 -8.94
CA LYS A 18 -1.43 5.14 -10.08
C LYS A 18 -0.06 5.81 -9.99
N THR A 19 0.56 5.82 -8.82
CA THR A 19 1.90 6.35 -8.62
C THR A 19 2.92 5.30 -9.05
N GLU A 20 3.73 5.60 -10.04
CA GLU A 20 4.75 4.69 -10.54
C GLU A 20 5.93 4.62 -9.55
N THR A 21 6.23 3.40 -9.08
CA THR A 21 7.31 3.11 -8.10
C THR A 21 7.98 1.77 -8.40
N ARG A 22 8.14 1.43 -9.68
CA ARG A 22 8.85 0.22 -10.07
C ARG A 22 10.28 0.27 -9.61
N SER A 23 10.72 -0.74 -8.83
CA SER A 23 12.11 -0.87 -8.40
C SER A 23 13.03 -1.33 -9.56
N ASN A 24 14.30 -0.95 -9.47
CA ASN A 24 15.28 -1.20 -10.52
C ASN A 24 16.38 -2.14 -10.03
N PRO A 25 16.40 -3.42 -10.45
CA PRO A 25 17.39 -4.39 -9.99
C PRO A 25 18.83 -4.07 -10.41
N ASP A 26 19.03 -3.23 -11.43
CA ASP A 26 20.36 -2.82 -11.90
C ASP A 26 20.92 -1.60 -11.14
N SER A 27 20.11 -0.95 -10.31
CA SER A 27 20.51 0.22 -9.54
C SER A 27 21.49 -0.14 -8.42
N LYS A 28 22.30 0.86 -8.03
CA LYS A 28 23.20 0.78 -6.87
C LYS A 28 22.85 1.82 -5.79
N THR A 29 21.75 2.52 -5.97
CA THR A 29 21.23 3.50 -5.00
C THR A 29 20.07 2.92 -4.19
N ILE A 30 19.79 3.55 -3.05
CA ILE A 30 18.64 3.24 -2.19
C ILE A 30 17.88 4.54 -1.96
N PRO A 31 16.62 4.63 -2.39
CA PRO A 31 15.89 3.67 -3.22
C PRO A 31 16.54 3.45 -4.59
N SER A 32 16.15 2.36 -5.24
CA SER A 32 16.67 1.98 -6.54
C SER A 32 16.21 2.89 -7.68
N ASP A 33 15.03 3.54 -7.51
CA ASP A 33 14.46 4.51 -8.45
C ASP A 33 14.05 5.81 -7.71
N PRO A 34 14.33 7.01 -8.28
CA PRO A 34 13.92 8.28 -7.67
C PRO A 34 12.42 8.46 -7.53
N LYS A 35 11.59 7.74 -8.26
CA LYS A 35 10.12 7.77 -8.11
C LYS A 35 9.69 7.19 -6.77
N GLU A 36 10.40 6.21 -6.24
CA GLU A 36 10.18 5.69 -4.88
C GLU A 36 10.41 6.79 -3.84
N THR A 37 11.52 7.54 -3.98
CA THR A 37 11.79 8.70 -3.11
C THR A 37 10.68 9.75 -3.18
N ALA A 38 10.17 10.02 -4.37
CA ALA A 38 9.07 10.98 -4.55
C ALA A 38 7.80 10.51 -3.84
N PHE A 39 7.44 9.24 -4.00
CA PHE A 39 6.26 8.66 -3.33
C PHE A 39 6.41 8.60 -1.81
N LEU A 40 7.59 8.25 -1.28
CA LEU A 40 7.87 8.30 0.16
C LEU A 40 7.70 9.72 0.73
N ASN A 41 8.07 10.76 -0.02
CA ASN A 41 7.84 12.14 0.41
C ASN A 41 6.35 12.53 0.39
N GLU A 42 5.56 12.03 -0.57
CA GLU A 42 4.11 12.23 -0.58
C GLU A 42 3.46 11.55 0.64
N LEU A 43 3.81 10.29 0.92
CA LEU A 43 3.33 9.56 2.10
C LEU A 43 3.76 10.24 3.40
N LYS A 44 5.00 10.73 3.49
CA LYS A 44 5.48 11.52 4.63
C LYS A 44 4.60 12.74 4.89
N ALA A 45 4.29 13.51 3.83
CA ALA A 45 3.43 14.68 3.95
C ALA A 45 2.02 14.28 4.40
N GLU A 46 1.47 13.17 3.90
CA GLU A 46 0.17 12.65 4.33
C GLU A 46 0.18 12.26 5.81
N LEU A 47 1.17 11.47 6.27
CA LEU A 47 1.28 11.06 7.67
C LEU A 47 1.43 12.26 8.63
N ILE A 48 2.19 13.27 8.24
CA ILE A 48 2.30 14.54 8.99
C ILE A 48 0.93 15.23 9.07
N SER A 49 0.19 15.29 7.96
CA SER A 49 -1.13 15.93 7.93
C SER A 49 -2.17 15.21 8.79
N LEU A 50 -2.02 13.90 8.99
CA LEU A 50 -2.83 13.09 9.89
C LEU A 50 -2.47 13.28 11.37
N GLY A 51 -1.37 13.99 11.68
CA GLY A 51 -0.94 14.29 13.04
C GLY A 51 -0.07 13.20 13.70
N LEU A 52 0.53 12.31 12.93
CA LEU A 52 1.49 11.34 13.47
C LEU A 52 2.75 12.03 13.97
N SER A 53 3.41 11.41 14.96
CA SER A 53 4.69 11.89 15.50
C SER A 53 5.88 11.16 14.88
N ASP A 54 7.07 11.73 15.05
CA ASP A 54 8.37 11.16 14.60
C ASP A 54 8.40 10.80 13.11
N VAL A 55 7.71 11.56 12.26
CA VAL A 55 7.58 11.27 10.82
C VAL A 55 8.85 11.70 10.09
N HIS A 56 9.67 10.74 9.70
CA HIS A 56 10.91 11.01 8.97
C HIS A 56 11.25 9.87 7.99
N ILE A 57 12.09 10.18 7.00
CA ILE A 57 12.70 9.17 6.14
C ILE A 57 14.11 8.93 6.67
N ASN A 58 14.41 7.68 7.04
CA ASN A 58 15.73 7.29 7.50
C ASN A 58 16.76 7.46 6.35
N PRO A 59 17.84 8.21 6.55
CA PRO A 59 18.77 8.53 5.47
C PRO A 59 19.62 7.34 4.99
N GLN A 60 19.66 6.23 5.73
CA GLN A 60 20.44 5.04 5.39
C GLN A 60 19.61 3.97 4.69
N SER A 61 18.40 3.74 5.19
CA SER A 61 17.49 2.69 4.69
C SER A 61 16.44 3.21 3.72
N SER A 62 16.23 4.53 3.69
CA SER A 62 15.12 5.19 2.98
C SER A 62 13.72 4.74 3.45
N TYR A 63 13.61 4.04 4.57
CA TYR A 63 12.31 3.78 5.18
C TYR A 63 11.69 5.07 5.70
N LEU A 64 10.44 5.30 5.36
CA LEU A 64 9.60 6.28 6.01
C LEU A 64 9.10 5.68 7.33
N VAL A 65 9.52 6.28 8.44
CA VAL A 65 9.12 5.87 9.79
C VAL A 65 8.16 6.90 10.36
N ALA A 66 7.14 6.43 11.07
CA ALA A 66 6.18 7.28 11.77
C ALA A 66 5.64 6.58 13.01
N THR A 67 5.08 7.36 13.94
CA THR A 67 4.51 6.84 15.19
C THR A 67 3.09 7.37 15.38
N ILE A 68 2.13 6.45 15.62
CA ILE A 68 0.85 6.79 16.24
C ILE A 68 1.08 6.80 17.75
N PRO A 69 0.97 7.95 18.43
CA PRO A 69 1.27 8.02 19.85
C PRO A 69 0.33 7.15 20.70
N SER A 70 0.85 6.54 21.76
CA SER A 70 0.00 5.87 22.75
C SER A 70 -1.02 6.84 23.34
N ASN A 71 -2.25 6.37 23.55
CA ASN A 71 -3.31 7.11 24.23
C ASN A 71 -3.76 6.43 25.55
N ILE A 72 -2.89 5.59 26.13
CA ILE A 72 -3.07 4.93 27.43
C ILE A 72 -1.87 5.17 28.33
N ASP A 73 -2.12 5.17 29.66
CA ASP A 73 -1.11 5.36 30.72
C ASP A 73 -0.51 4.01 31.16
N LYS A 74 -0.55 2.99 30.33
CA LYS A 74 0.01 1.67 30.63
C LYS A 74 1.25 1.42 29.79
N ASP A 75 2.25 0.82 30.40
CA ASP A 75 3.40 0.28 29.70
C ASP A 75 2.98 -1.01 28.98
N VAL A 76 2.88 -0.94 27.65
CA VAL A 76 2.52 -2.05 26.77
C VAL A 76 3.52 -2.11 25.61
N PRO A 77 3.75 -3.29 25.04
CA PRO A 77 4.64 -3.42 23.88
C PRO A 77 4.17 -2.53 22.71
N THR A 78 5.14 -1.89 22.05
CA THR A 78 4.89 -1.22 20.77
C THR A 78 4.62 -2.25 19.68
N VAL A 79 3.63 -1.99 18.84
CA VAL A 79 3.32 -2.81 17.66
C VAL A 79 3.82 -2.07 16.43
N GLY A 80 4.47 -2.79 15.51
CA GLY A 80 4.94 -2.24 14.24
C GLY A 80 4.18 -2.81 13.05
N PHE A 81 3.86 -1.97 12.07
CA PHE A 81 3.34 -2.34 10.77
C PHE A 81 4.32 -1.90 9.69
N ILE A 82 4.61 -2.80 8.76
CA ILE A 82 5.55 -2.57 7.66
C ILE A 82 4.85 -2.94 6.35
N ALA A 83 5.06 -2.13 5.32
CA ALA A 83 4.68 -2.39 3.94
C ALA A 83 5.75 -1.85 3.01
N HIS A 84 5.86 -2.43 1.81
CA HIS A 84 6.73 -1.86 0.78
C HIS A 84 5.96 -0.99 -0.21
N ILE A 85 6.66 -0.01 -0.77
CA ILE A 85 6.04 0.99 -1.64
C ILE A 85 6.38 0.77 -3.11
N ASP A 86 7.39 -0.03 -3.39
CA ASP A 86 7.80 -0.36 -4.75
C ASP A 86 6.89 -1.44 -5.38
N THR A 87 7.01 -1.56 -6.68
CA THR A 87 6.34 -2.59 -7.46
C THR A 87 7.35 -3.40 -8.25
N ALA A 88 6.99 -4.65 -8.54
CA ALA A 88 7.78 -5.60 -9.29
C ALA A 88 8.24 -5.07 -10.65
N ASP A 89 9.29 -5.68 -11.20
CA ASP A 89 9.92 -5.32 -12.47
C ASP A 89 9.05 -5.64 -13.69
N PHE A 90 7.83 -5.09 -13.70
CA PHE A 90 6.87 -5.15 -14.81
C PHE A 90 6.40 -3.75 -15.19
N ASN A 91 5.64 -3.63 -16.29
CA ASN A 91 5.08 -2.37 -16.69
C ASN A 91 4.10 -1.83 -15.63
N ALA A 92 4.47 -0.71 -15.01
CA ALA A 92 3.69 0.01 -14.00
C ALA A 92 3.41 1.46 -14.43
N HIS A 93 3.60 1.78 -15.72
CA HIS A 93 3.40 3.13 -16.24
C HIS A 93 1.94 3.36 -16.62
N ASN A 94 1.35 4.45 -16.10
CA ASN A 94 -0.05 4.81 -16.34
C ASN A 94 -1.04 3.71 -15.92
N VAL A 95 -0.87 3.13 -14.76
CA VAL A 95 -1.80 2.14 -14.20
C VAL A 95 -3.22 2.69 -14.22
N ASN A 96 -4.14 1.94 -14.85
CA ASN A 96 -5.55 2.30 -14.99
C ASN A 96 -6.45 1.30 -14.24
N PRO A 97 -6.73 1.55 -12.95
CA PRO A 97 -7.55 0.64 -12.15
C PRO A 97 -8.98 0.56 -12.68
N GLN A 98 -9.52 -0.65 -12.75
CA GLN A 98 -10.92 -0.94 -13.08
C GLN A 98 -11.65 -1.44 -11.83
N ILE A 99 -12.89 -1.02 -11.63
CA ILE A 99 -13.72 -1.47 -10.51
C ILE A 99 -14.84 -2.36 -11.05
N VAL A 100 -14.92 -3.59 -10.54
CA VAL A 100 -15.97 -4.55 -10.83
C VAL A 100 -16.81 -4.69 -9.58
N GLU A 101 -17.95 -4.02 -9.54
CA GLU A 101 -18.87 -4.06 -8.39
C GLU A 101 -19.69 -5.35 -8.39
N ASP A 102 -19.98 -5.88 -7.20
CA ASP A 102 -20.87 -7.00 -6.94
C ASP A 102 -20.59 -8.22 -7.87
N TYR A 103 -19.32 -8.62 -7.89
CA TYR A 103 -18.86 -9.70 -8.77
C TYR A 103 -19.64 -11.00 -8.51
N ASP A 104 -20.14 -11.64 -9.55
CA ASP A 104 -21.01 -12.83 -9.47
C ASP A 104 -20.30 -14.14 -9.08
N GLY A 105 -18.96 -14.15 -9.10
CA GLY A 105 -18.14 -15.33 -8.81
C GLY A 105 -18.04 -16.34 -9.96
N GLU A 106 -18.65 -16.09 -11.10
CA GLU A 106 -18.73 -17.01 -12.23
C GLU A 106 -18.27 -16.42 -13.56
N SER A 107 -18.60 -15.16 -13.80
CA SER A 107 -18.29 -14.46 -15.05
C SER A 107 -16.81 -14.18 -15.24
N ASP A 108 -16.34 -14.30 -16.47
CA ASP A 108 -15.02 -13.85 -16.86
C ASP A 108 -14.97 -12.31 -16.86
N ILE A 109 -13.86 -11.73 -16.38
CA ILE A 109 -13.67 -10.29 -16.28
C ILE A 109 -12.84 -9.82 -17.48
N LYS A 110 -13.45 -9.06 -18.39
CA LYS A 110 -12.73 -8.39 -19.47
C LYS A 110 -12.03 -7.15 -18.93
N LEU A 111 -10.72 -7.10 -19.09
CA LEU A 111 -9.88 -6.00 -18.60
C LEU A 111 -9.84 -4.83 -19.59
N ASP A 112 -9.97 -5.12 -20.88
CA ASP A 112 -9.98 -4.14 -21.96
C ASP A 112 -11.27 -4.23 -22.79
N LYS A 113 -11.53 -3.18 -23.59
CA LYS A 113 -12.75 -3.08 -24.41
C LYS A 113 -12.84 -4.13 -25.51
N ASP A 114 -11.69 -4.55 -26.01
CA ASP A 114 -11.59 -5.48 -27.14
C ASP A 114 -11.62 -6.94 -26.68
N GLY A 115 -11.53 -7.19 -25.36
CA GLY A 115 -11.48 -8.53 -24.78
C GLY A 115 -10.19 -9.28 -25.10
N GLN A 116 -9.10 -8.55 -25.31
CA GLN A 116 -7.77 -9.12 -25.52
C GLN A 116 -7.20 -9.67 -24.23
N TYR A 117 -7.48 -8.99 -23.12
CA TYR A 117 -7.08 -9.40 -21.77
C TYR A 117 -8.33 -9.78 -20.97
N VAL A 118 -8.36 -11.02 -20.50
CA VAL A 118 -9.51 -11.57 -19.76
C VAL A 118 -9.02 -12.37 -18.57
N LEU A 119 -9.57 -12.10 -17.39
CA LEU A 119 -9.39 -12.95 -16.23
C LEU A 119 -10.53 -13.99 -16.23
N THR A 120 -10.20 -15.24 -16.56
CA THR A 120 -11.20 -16.30 -16.62
C THR A 120 -11.26 -17.07 -15.30
N THR A 121 -12.45 -17.52 -14.90
CA THR A 121 -12.61 -18.37 -13.72
C THR A 121 -12.01 -19.78 -13.88
N THR A 122 -11.69 -20.15 -15.13
CA THR A 122 -10.99 -21.41 -15.44
C THR A 122 -9.50 -21.29 -15.14
N GLU A 123 -8.87 -20.20 -15.57
CA GLU A 123 -7.44 -19.93 -15.35
C GLU A 123 -7.18 -19.47 -13.92
N PHE A 124 -8.08 -18.66 -13.36
CA PHE A 124 -8.01 -18.11 -12.00
C PHE A 124 -9.20 -18.58 -11.15
N PRO A 125 -9.25 -19.85 -10.74
CA PRO A 125 -10.40 -20.41 -10.02
C PRO A 125 -10.63 -19.78 -8.64
N SER A 126 -9.65 -19.04 -8.10
CA SER A 126 -9.79 -18.26 -6.87
C SER A 126 -10.82 -17.14 -6.99
N LEU A 127 -11.10 -16.63 -8.20
CA LEU A 127 -12.12 -15.61 -8.44
C LEU A 127 -13.50 -16.01 -7.89
N LYS A 128 -13.84 -17.31 -7.96
CA LYS A 128 -15.12 -17.85 -7.44
C LYS A 128 -15.34 -17.59 -5.95
N LYS A 129 -14.28 -17.34 -5.18
CA LYS A 129 -14.37 -17.04 -3.75
C LYS A 129 -14.84 -15.63 -3.44
N TYR A 130 -14.85 -14.76 -4.45
CA TYR A 130 -15.13 -13.34 -4.30
C TYR A 130 -16.52 -12.94 -4.79
N GLN A 131 -17.46 -13.89 -4.85
CA GLN A 131 -18.86 -13.60 -5.15
C GLN A 131 -19.42 -12.56 -4.18
N GLY A 132 -20.12 -11.54 -4.72
CA GLY A 132 -20.68 -10.43 -3.97
C GLY A 132 -19.65 -9.38 -3.50
N ASN A 133 -18.38 -9.51 -3.88
CA ASN A 133 -17.36 -8.53 -3.55
C ASN A 133 -17.13 -7.56 -4.71
N THR A 134 -16.62 -6.37 -4.37
CA THR A 134 -16.05 -5.44 -5.35
C THR A 134 -14.61 -5.81 -5.61
N LEU A 135 -14.25 -6.03 -6.88
CA LEU A 135 -12.89 -6.33 -7.30
C LEU A 135 -12.26 -5.10 -7.95
N ILE A 136 -10.94 -4.96 -7.77
CA ILE A 136 -10.15 -3.94 -8.44
C ILE A 136 -9.12 -4.65 -9.32
N THR A 137 -9.14 -4.34 -10.60
CA THR A 137 -8.22 -4.89 -11.62
C THR A 137 -7.51 -3.76 -12.35
N THR A 138 -6.62 -4.10 -13.29
CA THR A 138 -6.12 -3.16 -14.30
C THR A 138 -6.91 -3.32 -15.61
N ASP A 139 -6.53 -2.52 -16.61
CA ASP A 139 -6.98 -2.68 -18.00
C ASP A 139 -6.19 -3.77 -18.78
N GLY A 140 -5.36 -4.55 -18.11
CA GLY A 140 -4.54 -5.61 -18.70
C GLY A 140 -3.22 -5.14 -19.32
N SER A 141 -2.99 -3.85 -19.48
CA SER A 141 -1.75 -3.31 -20.08
C SER A 141 -0.60 -3.16 -19.08
N THR A 142 -0.92 -3.14 -17.77
CA THR A 142 0.03 -2.98 -16.67
C THR A 142 -0.26 -3.96 -15.54
N LEU A 143 0.68 -4.11 -14.60
CA LEU A 143 0.34 -4.64 -13.28
C LEU A 143 -0.56 -3.66 -12.53
N LEU A 144 -1.27 -4.11 -11.48
CA LEU A 144 -2.04 -3.23 -10.59
C LEU A 144 -1.14 -2.61 -9.51
N GLY A 145 -0.16 -3.35 -9.02
CA GLY A 145 0.68 -2.95 -7.89
C GLY A 145 -0.05 -3.04 -6.54
N ALA A 146 -1.03 -3.95 -6.42
CA ALA A 146 -1.71 -4.20 -5.15
C ALA A 146 -0.74 -4.76 -4.09
N ASP A 147 0.25 -5.51 -4.52
CA ASP A 147 1.42 -5.88 -3.75
C ASP A 147 2.47 -4.77 -3.91
N ASP A 148 2.82 -3.96 -2.87
CA ASP A 148 2.09 -3.97 -1.59
C ASP A 148 1.43 -2.61 -1.29
N LYS A 149 1.00 -1.90 -2.33
CA LYS A 149 0.26 -0.63 -2.15
C LYS A 149 -1.10 -0.79 -1.46
N SER A 150 -1.63 -2.03 -1.43
CA SER A 150 -2.79 -2.34 -0.58
C SER A 150 -2.43 -2.25 0.90
N GLY A 151 -1.34 -2.87 1.33
CA GLY A 151 -0.83 -2.76 2.70
C GLY A 151 -0.49 -1.33 3.09
N VAL A 152 0.13 -0.55 2.18
CA VAL A 152 0.36 0.88 2.40
C VAL A 152 -0.95 1.62 2.64
N ALA A 153 -1.98 1.41 1.79
CA ALA A 153 -3.28 2.07 1.92
C ALA A 153 -4.00 1.66 3.21
N GLU A 154 -3.94 0.39 3.59
CA GLU A 154 -4.51 -0.13 4.84
C GLU A 154 -3.85 0.49 6.06
N ILE A 155 -2.50 0.53 6.11
CA ILE A 155 -1.74 1.10 7.22
C ILE A 155 -2.03 2.60 7.37
N VAL A 156 -2.02 3.37 6.27
CA VAL A 156 -2.31 4.82 6.33
C VAL A 156 -3.76 5.08 6.70
N THR A 157 -4.71 4.24 6.25
CA THR A 157 -6.13 4.36 6.62
C THR A 157 -6.34 4.00 8.09
N MET A 158 -5.68 2.94 8.59
CA MET A 158 -5.69 2.61 10.02
C MET A 158 -5.17 3.79 10.85
N ALA A 159 -4.05 4.40 10.44
CA ALA A 159 -3.50 5.56 11.14
C ALA A 159 -4.49 6.72 11.16
N ALA A 160 -5.09 7.08 10.01
CA ALA A 160 -6.12 8.12 9.93
C ALA A 160 -7.30 7.83 10.85
N TYR A 161 -7.76 6.57 10.87
CA TYR A 161 -8.89 6.15 11.70
C TYR A 161 -8.58 6.27 13.20
N LEU A 162 -7.43 5.77 13.65
CA LEU A 162 -7.03 5.84 15.05
C LEU A 162 -6.80 7.28 15.52
N MET A 163 -6.22 8.14 14.68
CA MET A 163 -6.04 9.56 14.99
C MET A 163 -7.38 10.32 15.09
N ALA A 164 -8.39 9.91 14.31
CA ALA A 164 -9.73 10.48 14.37
C ALA A 164 -10.58 9.93 15.53
N HIS A 165 -10.21 8.78 16.13
CA HIS A 165 -10.95 8.05 17.15
C HIS A 165 -10.18 7.85 18.44
N PRO A 166 -9.89 8.92 19.22
CA PRO A 166 -9.08 8.83 20.46
C PRO A 166 -9.73 8.00 21.56
N GLU A 167 -11.01 7.66 21.42
CA GLU A 167 -11.71 6.73 22.32
C GLU A 167 -11.21 5.27 22.17
N ILE A 168 -10.64 4.90 21.02
CA ILE A 168 -10.02 3.60 20.81
C ILE A 168 -8.67 3.58 21.51
N LYS A 169 -8.55 2.76 22.56
CA LYS A 169 -7.36 2.72 23.42
C LYS A 169 -6.29 1.80 22.84
N HIS A 170 -5.07 2.33 22.67
CA HIS A 170 -3.94 1.60 22.11
C HIS A 170 -2.60 2.11 22.70
N GLY A 171 -1.59 1.24 22.70
CA GLY A 171 -0.19 1.62 22.92
C GLY A 171 0.39 2.35 21.71
N ALA A 172 1.68 2.66 21.75
CA ALA A 172 2.36 3.23 20.60
C ALA A 172 2.34 2.24 19.42
N ILE A 173 2.10 2.78 18.19
CA ILE A 173 2.14 2.00 16.97
C ILE A 173 3.18 2.64 16.04
N LYS A 174 4.15 1.84 15.60
CA LYS A 174 5.16 2.24 14.61
C LYS A 174 4.72 1.85 13.21
N ILE A 175 5.01 2.70 12.26
CA ILE A 175 4.77 2.47 10.83
C ILE A 175 6.11 2.57 10.12
N GLY A 176 6.41 1.58 9.27
CA GLY A 176 7.57 1.55 8.39
C GLY A 176 7.14 1.31 6.95
N LEU A 177 7.36 2.28 6.07
CA LEU A 177 7.08 2.13 4.64
C LEU A 177 8.42 2.18 3.89
N GLY A 178 8.78 1.10 3.22
CA GLY A 178 10.11 0.89 2.66
C GLY A 178 10.16 0.67 1.16
N PRO A 179 11.29 0.99 0.51
CA PRO A 179 11.54 0.73 -0.91
C PRO A 179 12.15 -0.65 -1.14
N ASP A 180 12.30 -1.03 -2.43
CA ASP A 180 13.20 -2.08 -2.93
C ASP A 180 12.92 -3.49 -2.42
N GLU A 181 11.69 -3.81 -2.00
CA GLU A 181 11.34 -5.16 -1.55
C GLU A 181 11.37 -6.14 -2.73
N GLU A 182 10.78 -5.76 -3.85
CA GLU A 182 10.57 -6.60 -5.05
C GLU A 182 11.87 -6.98 -5.77
N ILE A 183 12.97 -6.31 -5.46
CA ILE A 183 14.32 -6.68 -5.92
C ILE A 183 15.15 -7.39 -4.83
N GLY A 184 14.51 -7.71 -3.68
CA GLY A 184 15.09 -8.50 -2.60
C GLY A 184 16.08 -7.76 -1.70
N THR A 185 16.15 -6.43 -1.76
CA THR A 185 17.09 -5.61 -0.96
C THR A 185 16.40 -4.74 0.10
N GLY A 186 15.07 -4.73 0.14
CA GLY A 186 14.29 -3.87 1.02
C GLY A 186 14.64 -3.95 2.51
N ALA A 187 15.01 -5.13 3.01
CA ALA A 187 15.38 -5.32 4.42
C ALA A 187 16.87 -5.09 4.73
N ASP A 188 17.75 -5.00 3.73
CA ASP A 188 19.21 -5.00 3.92
C ASP A 188 19.73 -3.85 4.79
N HIS A 189 19.05 -2.71 4.73
CA HIS A 189 19.42 -1.50 5.47
C HIS A 189 18.41 -1.09 6.52
N PHE A 190 17.40 -1.94 6.81
CA PHE A 190 16.39 -1.62 7.81
C PHE A 190 16.99 -1.37 9.19
N ASP A 191 16.79 -0.17 9.73
CA ASP A 191 17.28 0.21 11.05
C ASP A 191 16.30 -0.17 12.16
N VAL A 192 16.54 -1.32 12.77
CA VAL A 192 15.71 -1.82 13.89
C VAL A 192 15.71 -0.85 15.08
N LYS A 193 16.76 -0.03 15.26
CA LYS A 193 16.83 0.91 16.39
C LYS A 193 15.93 2.13 16.14
N ASP A 194 15.85 2.58 14.90
CA ASP A 194 14.98 3.67 14.49
C ASP A 194 13.50 3.27 14.54
N PHE A 195 13.24 1.98 14.38
CA PHE A 195 11.88 1.41 14.39
C PHE A 195 11.37 0.95 15.75
N ARG A 196 12.15 1.12 16.83
CA ARG A 196 11.75 0.73 18.19
C ARG A 196 11.02 1.82 18.96
#